data_157980425f60248d729857a32ed9640c
#
_entry.id   157980425f60248d729857a32ed9640c
#
_cell.length_a   1.000
_cell.length_b   1.000
_cell.length_c   1.000
_cell.angle_alpha   90.00
_cell.angle_beta   90.00
_cell.angle_gamma   90.00
#
_symmetry.space_group_name_H-M   'P 1'
#
loop_
_entity.id
_entity.type
_entity.pdbx_description
1 polymer ?
#
loop_
_entity_poly.entity_id
_entity_poly.type
_entity_poly.pdbx_seq_one_letter_code
_entity_poly.pdbx_strand_id
1 'polypeptide(L)'
;MRAVVTGGAGFIGSTLVDCLVGRGDNVLVIDDLSSGSDENLTAGRASELGSVTLEVLDVAHENTTKVVASFRPDIVFHLAAQINVTHSVEDPINDARINVIGLLRVLEGARLGDAKKVVFTSSGAIYGEVDESQLPLAEHAQRKPLSPYGVTKLAGATYLDAYGAMHGLGGTTLALANVYGPRQDPHGEAGVIAIFAKRLLADRACAIFGSGEQTRDFVFVGDVASAFLKAGDRNHGGLFNIGTG
;
A
#
# COMPACT_ATOMS: atom_id res chain seq x y z
N MET A 1 -4.26 -16.66 -11.24
CA MET A 1 -5.48 -16.17 -10.55
C MET A 1 -5.87 -14.77 -11.06
N ARG A 2 -7.01 -14.26 -10.62
CA ARG A 2 -7.49 -12.90 -10.95
C ARG A 2 -7.20 -11.99 -9.74
N ALA A 3 -6.31 -11.02 -9.89
CA ALA A 3 -5.93 -10.11 -8.82
C ALA A 3 -6.35 -8.66 -9.15
N VAL A 4 -6.88 -7.93 -8.18
CA VAL A 4 -7.01 -6.47 -8.27
C VAL A 4 -5.88 -5.86 -7.47
N VAL A 5 -5.19 -4.86 -8.04
CA VAL A 5 -4.18 -4.06 -7.34
C VAL A 5 -4.58 -2.59 -7.43
N THR A 6 -5.06 -2.01 -6.36
CA THR A 6 -5.30 -0.57 -6.32
C THR A 6 -3.99 0.15 -5.98
N GLY A 7 -3.73 1.30 -6.58
CA GLY A 7 -2.41 1.96 -6.51
C GLY A 7 -1.33 1.18 -7.26
N GLY A 8 -1.74 0.36 -8.25
CA GLY A 8 -0.84 -0.55 -8.96
C GLY A 8 0.09 0.13 -9.95
N ALA A 9 -0.14 1.38 -10.32
CA ALA A 9 0.78 2.18 -11.14
C ALA A 9 1.78 2.99 -10.28
N GLY A 10 1.66 2.93 -8.95
CA GLY A 10 2.58 3.57 -8.01
C GLY A 10 3.87 2.77 -7.77
N PHE A 11 4.70 3.24 -6.87
CA PHE A 11 6.00 2.68 -6.52
C PHE A 11 5.92 1.20 -6.08
N ILE A 12 5.25 0.93 -4.96
CA ILE A 12 5.15 -0.44 -4.40
C ILE A 12 4.22 -1.29 -5.26
N GLY A 13 3.08 -0.70 -5.68
CA GLY A 13 2.05 -1.41 -6.43
C GLY A 13 2.56 -1.96 -7.76
N SER A 14 3.34 -1.21 -8.52
CA SER A 14 3.87 -1.67 -9.81
C SER A 14 4.89 -2.79 -9.66
N THR A 15 5.69 -2.77 -8.58
CA THR A 15 6.59 -3.88 -8.27
C THR A 15 5.80 -5.16 -7.95
N LEU A 16 4.70 -5.04 -7.20
CA LEU A 16 3.81 -6.17 -6.93
C LEU A 16 3.12 -6.66 -8.21
N VAL A 17 2.66 -5.75 -9.08
CA VAL A 17 2.07 -6.12 -10.38
C VAL A 17 3.04 -6.93 -11.23
N ASP A 18 4.31 -6.53 -11.34
CA ASP A 18 5.33 -7.29 -12.06
C ASP A 18 5.48 -8.72 -11.51
N CYS A 19 5.50 -8.86 -10.18
CA CYS A 19 5.59 -10.17 -9.54
C CYS A 19 4.35 -11.05 -9.81
N LEU A 20 3.14 -10.48 -9.74
CA LEU A 20 1.88 -11.18 -9.99
C LEU A 20 1.81 -11.67 -11.43
N VAL A 21 2.10 -10.79 -12.38
CA VAL A 21 2.07 -11.13 -13.81
C VAL A 21 3.16 -12.14 -14.16
N GLY A 22 4.35 -11.99 -13.58
CA GLY A 22 5.46 -12.94 -13.75
C GLY A 22 5.15 -14.35 -13.28
N ARG A 23 4.20 -14.55 -12.38
CA ARG A 23 3.70 -15.88 -11.98
C ARG A 23 2.45 -16.34 -12.76
N GLY A 24 2.00 -15.58 -13.78
CA GLY A 24 0.88 -15.92 -14.64
C GLY A 24 -0.49 -15.43 -14.19
N ASP A 25 -0.56 -14.43 -13.29
CA ASP A 25 -1.82 -13.86 -12.84
C ASP A 25 -2.39 -12.85 -13.83
N ASN A 26 -3.72 -12.71 -13.86
CA ASN A 26 -4.42 -11.65 -14.57
C ASN A 26 -4.71 -10.52 -13.59
N VAL A 27 -4.11 -9.36 -13.83
CA VAL A 27 -4.14 -8.22 -12.90
C VAL A 27 -4.97 -7.07 -13.45
N LEU A 28 -5.98 -6.65 -12.69
CA LEU A 28 -6.63 -5.36 -12.87
C LEU A 28 -5.99 -4.34 -11.92
N VAL A 29 -5.35 -3.34 -12.50
CA VAL A 29 -4.84 -2.18 -11.79
C VAL A 29 -5.93 -1.10 -11.74
N ILE A 30 -6.19 -0.54 -10.56
CA ILE A 30 -7.02 0.66 -10.38
C ILE A 30 -6.11 1.75 -9.79
N ASP A 31 -5.92 2.84 -10.53
CA ASP A 31 -5.02 3.92 -10.16
C ASP A 31 -5.50 5.22 -10.81
N ASP A 32 -5.48 6.34 -10.10
CA ASP A 32 -5.89 7.65 -10.66
C ASP A 32 -4.72 8.38 -11.31
N LEU A 33 -3.52 7.79 -11.27
CA LEU A 33 -2.27 8.34 -11.80
C LEU A 33 -1.86 9.69 -11.16
N SER A 34 -2.40 10.01 -9.98
CA SER A 34 -2.05 11.25 -9.26
C SER A 34 -0.60 11.27 -8.78
N SER A 35 -0.06 10.10 -8.45
CA SER A 35 1.35 9.90 -8.08
C SER A 35 2.01 8.70 -8.79
N GLY A 36 1.19 7.83 -9.37
CA GLY A 36 1.62 6.72 -10.21
C GLY A 36 1.89 7.13 -11.65
N SER A 37 2.48 6.22 -12.42
CA SER A 37 2.69 6.39 -13.87
C SER A 37 2.32 5.13 -14.63
N ASP A 38 1.63 5.29 -15.77
CA ASP A 38 1.34 4.19 -16.69
C ASP A 38 2.61 3.47 -17.16
N GLU A 39 3.73 4.21 -17.26
CA GLU A 39 5.05 3.67 -17.63
C GLU A 39 5.54 2.60 -16.63
N ASN A 40 5.16 2.69 -15.36
CA ASN A 40 5.53 1.69 -14.36
C ASN A 40 4.93 0.31 -14.64
N LEU A 41 3.91 0.22 -15.49
CA LEU A 41 3.24 -1.04 -15.88
C LEU A 41 3.83 -1.68 -17.15
N THR A 42 4.81 -1.03 -17.79
CA THR A 42 5.39 -1.49 -19.07
C THR A 42 5.97 -2.89 -18.95
N ALA A 43 6.74 -3.18 -17.90
CA ALA A 43 7.34 -4.51 -17.70
C ALA A 43 6.28 -5.60 -17.49
N GLY A 44 5.26 -5.33 -16.68
CA GLY A 44 4.15 -6.25 -16.49
C GLY A 44 3.35 -6.52 -17.77
N ARG A 45 3.10 -5.50 -18.59
CA ARG A 45 2.40 -5.65 -19.88
C ARG A 45 3.21 -6.40 -20.94
N ALA A 46 4.53 -6.37 -20.85
CA ALA A 46 5.41 -7.13 -21.76
C ALA A 46 5.52 -8.62 -21.40
N SER A 47 4.97 -9.06 -20.30
CA SER A 47 5.00 -10.46 -19.88
C SER A 47 4.07 -11.31 -20.74
N GLU A 48 4.54 -12.48 -21.16
CA GLU A 48 3.74 -13.48 -21.86
C GLU A 48 3.00 -14.44 -20.93
N LEU A 49 3.26 -14.37 -19.61
CA LEU A 49 2.75 -15.31 -18.62
C LEU A 49 1.37 -14.94 -18.08
N GLY A 50 1.14 -13.64 -17.89
CA GLY A 50 -0.11 -13.08 -17.34
C GLY A 50 -0.56 -11.85 -18.10
N SER A 51 -1.47 -11.08 -17.52
CA SER A 51 -1.96 -9.85 -18.17
C SER A 51 -2.15 -8.69 -17.18
N VAL A 52 -1.99 -7.46 -17.68
CA VAL A 52 -2.27 -6.22 -16.94
C VAL A 52 -3.31 -5.41 -17.69
N THR A 53 -4.38 -5.03 -17.00
CA THR A 53 -5.36 -4.04 -17.45
C THR A 53 -5.33 -2.88 -16.47
N LEU A 54 -5.27 -1.64 -16.98
CA LEU A 54 -5.35 -0.43 -16.16
C LEU A 54 -6.74 0.19 -16.31
N GLU A 55 -7.37 0.45 -15.18
CA GLU A 55 -8.55 1.30 -15.05
C GLU A 55 -8.11 2.61 -14.37
N VAL A 56 -8.16 3.72 -15.08
CA VAL A 56 -7.80 5.04 -14.53
C VAL A 56 -8.99 5.57 -13.74
N LEU A 57 -8.94 5.41 -12.41
CA LEU A 57 -10.06 5.69 -11.53
C LEU A 57 -9.59 6.03 -10.12
N ASP A 58 -10.12 7.11 -9.53
CA ASP A 58 -9.99 7.40 -8.09
C ASP A 58 -10.66 6.30 -7.28
N VAL A 59 -9.93 5.69 -6.36
CA VAL A 59 -10.41 4.58 -5.52
C VAL A 59 -11.65 4.95 -4.70
N ALA A 60 -11.83 6.23 -4.36
CA ALA A 60 -13.01 6.74 -3.64
C ALA A 60 -14.22 7.02 -4.55
N HIS A 61 -14.08 6.91 -5.87
CA HIS A 61 -15.19 7.10 -6.81
C HIS A 61 -16.25 6.02 -6.65
N GLU A 62 -17.52 6.38 -6.85
CA GLU A 62 -18.64 5.44 -6.66
C GLU A 62 -18.59 4.19 -7.56
N ASN A 63 -18.01 4.30 -8.74
CA ASN A 63 -17.87 3.19 -9.67
C ASN A 63 -16.84 2.15 -9.24
N THR A 64 -15.94 2.44 -8.30
CA THR A 64 -14.89 1.52 -7.85
C THR A 64 -15.45 0.19 -7.38
N THR A 65 -16.53 0.22 -6.59
CA THR A 65 -17.24 -1.01 -6.15
C THR A 65 -17.67 -1.87 -7.33
N LYS A 66 -18.27 -1.25 -8.36
CA LYS A 66 -18.75 -1.96 -9.55
C LYS A 66 -17.61 -2.53 -10.38
N VAL A 67 -16.53 -1.76 -10.55
CA VAL A 67 -15.34 -2.17 -11.33
C VAL A 67 -14.71 -3.40 -10.68
N VAL A 68 -14.44 -3.36 -9.37
CA VAL A 68 -13.87 -4.48 -8.62
C VAL A 68 -14.80 -5.71 -8.68
N ALA A 69 -16.10 -5.53 -8.41
CA ALA A 69 -17.06 -6.65 -8.41
C ALA A 69 -17.20 -7.29 -9.79
N SER A 70 -17.25 -6.50 -10.87
CA SER A 70 -17.37 -6.99 -12.24
C SER A 70 -16.14 -7.77 -12.70
N PHE A 71 -14.96 -7.44 -12.18
CA PHE A 71 -13.73 -8.18 -12.44
C PHE A 71 -13.74 -9.56 -11.76
N ARG A 72 -14.53 -9.78 -10.70
CA ARG A 72 -14.62 -11.03 -9.93
C ARG A 72 -13.23 -11.52 -9.51
N PRO A 73 -12.51 -10.76 -8.68
CA PRO A 73 -11.15 -11.11 -8.28
C PRO A 73 -11.14 -12.30 -7.32
N ASP A 74 -10.10 -13.13 -7.41
CA ASP A 74 -9.77 -14.10 -6.36
C ASP A 74 -9.23 -13.39 -5.13
N ILE A 75 -8.44 -12.31 -5.35
CA ILE A 75 -7.77 -11.53 -4.31
C ILE A 75 -7.69 -10.04 -4.70
N VAL A 76 -7.72 -9.19 -3.68
CA VAL A 76 -7.48 -7.75 -3.83
C VAL A 76 -6.28 -7.34 -2.99
N PHE A 77 -5.33 -6.63 -3.60
CA PHE A 77 -4.24 -5.93 -2.93
C PHE A 77 -4.55 -4.43 -2.94
N HIS A 78 -4.82 -3.88 -1.78
CA HIS A 78 -5.22 -2.48 -1.65
C HIS A 78 -4.04 -1.62 -1.19
N LEU A 79 -3.40 -0.93 -2.15
CA LEU A 79 -2.27 -0.04 -1.92
C LEU A 79 -2.59 1.42 -2.21
N ALA A 80 -3.65 1.73 -2.96
CA ALA A 80 -4.07 3.09 -3.23
C ALA A 80 -4.33 3.85 -1.92
N ALA A 81 -3.71 4.99 -1.75
CA ALA A 81 -3.85 5.82 -0.56
C ALA A 81 -3.33 7.24 -0.82
N GLN A 82 -3.87 8.23 -0.12
CA GLN A 82 -3.15 9.44 0.23
C GLN A 82 -2.08 9.06 1.26
N ILE A 83 -0.80 9.33 0.99
CA ILE A 83 0.34 8.83 1.80
C ILE A 83 1.11 9.95 2.53
N ASN A 84 0.87 11.21 2.17
CA ASN A 84 1.58 12.35 2.71
C ASN A 84 1.02 12.72 4.09
N VAL A 85 1.85 12.57 5.14
CA VAL A 85 1.44 12.84 6.53
C VAL A 85 1.13 14.32 6.74
N THR A 86 1.94 15.22 6.18
CA THR A 86 1.72 16.66 6.29
C THR A 86 0.41 17.06 5.63
N HIS A 87 0.16 16.59 4.40
CA HIS A 87 -1.10 16.84 3.70
C HIS A 87 -2.32 16.28 4.46
N SER A 88 -2.18 15.16 5.15
CA SER A 88 -3.28 14.62 5.97
C SER A 88 -3.68 15.55 7.11
N VAL A 89 -2.74 16.35 7.64
CA VAL A 89 -3.02 17.36 8.67
C VAL A 89 -3.67 18.59 8.06
N GLU A 90 -3.25 18.99 6.85
CA GLU A 90 -3.80 20.14 6.14
C GLU A 90 -5.22 19.87 5.61
N ASP A 91 -5.48 18.68 5.09
CA ASP A 91 -6.79 18.25 4.57
C ASP A 91 -7.17 16.85 5.05
N PRO A 92 -7.58 16.72 6.33
CA PRO A 92 -7.97 15.42 6.89
C PRO A 92 -9.24 14.84 6.26
N ILE A 93 -10.10 15.68 5.66
CA ILE A 93 -11.30 15.21 4.99
C ILE A 93 -10.94 14.48 3.70
N ASN A 94 -10.03 15.02 2.89
CA ASN A 94 -9.57 14.34 1.69
C ASN A 94 -8.76 13.08 2.04
N ASP A 95 -7.95 13.11 3.09
CA ASP A 95 -7.25 11.90 3.60
C ASP A 95 -8.27 10.79 3.94
N ALA A 96 -9.31 11.11 4.71
CA ALA A 96 -10.35 10.14 5.06
C ALA A 96 -11.16 9.69 3.83
N ARG A 97 -11.44 10.58 2.87
CA ARG A 97 -12.14 10.25 1.63
C ARG A 97 -11.36 9.19 0.84
N ILE A 98 -10.07 9.38 0.63
CA ILE A 98 -9.25 8.44 -0.13
C ILE A 98 -9.01 7.17 0.68
N ASN A 99 -8.52 7.29 1.91
CA ASN A 99 -8.00 6.17 2.69
C ASN A 99 -9.09 5.33 3.36
N VAL A 100 -10.25 5.91 3.70
CA VAL A 100 -11.34 5.19 4.35
C VAL A 100 -12.48 4.89 3.37
N ILE A 101 -13.03 5.93 2.69
CA ILE A 101 -14.12 5.69 1.74
C ILE A 101 -13.63 4.88 0.55
N GLY A 102 -12.41 5.15 0.04
CA GLY A 102 -11.78 4.35 -1.01
C GLY A 102 -11.65 2.89 -0.62
N LEU A 103 -11.13 2.60 0.57
CA LEU A 103 -11.04 1.23 1.08
C LEU A 103 -12.44 0.58 1.15
N LEU A 104 -13.45 1.26 1.70
CA LEU A 104 -14.80 0.72 1.79
C LEU A 104 -15.40 0.38 0.41
N ARG A 105 -15.15 1.23 -0.61
CA ARG A 105 -15.54 0.93 -1.99
C ARG A 105 -14.90 -0.36 -2.50
N VAL A 106 -13.62 -0.55 -2.19
CA VAL A 106 -12.86 -1.75 -2.57
C VAL A 106 -13.34 -2.99 -1.81
N LEU A 107 -13.58 -2.89 -0.49
CA LEU A 107 -14.09 -4.00 0.32
C LEU A 107 -15.48 -4.46 -0.15
N GLU A 108 -16.39 -3.51 -0.44
CA GLU A 108 -17.70 -3.84 -0.99
C GLU A 108 -17.57 -4.47 -2.39
N GLY A 109 -16.68 -3.97 -3.23
CA GLY A 109 -16.40 -4.57 -4.54
C GLY A 109 -15.85 -5.98 -4.43
N ALA A 110 -14.92 -6.21 -3.51
CA ALA A 110 -14.35 -7.52 -3.23
C ALA A 110 -15.44 -8.50 -2.74
N ARG A 111 -16.27 -8.07 -1.78
CA ARG A 111 -17.38 -8.87 -1.26
C ARG A 111 -18.40 -9.24 -2.34
N LEU A 112 -18.83 -8.27 -3.16
CA LEU A 112 -19.80 -8.48 -4.24
C LEU A 112 -19.23 -9.28 -5.41
N GLY A 113 -17.90 -9.25 -5.61
CA GLY A 113 -17.18 -10.03 -6.61
C GLY A 113 -16.78 -11.43 -6.14
N ASP A 114 -17.17 -11.84 -4.94
CA ASP A 114 -16.83 -13.14 -4.31
C ASP A 114 -15.32 -13.35 -4.11
N ALA A 115 -14.56 -12.26 -3.87
CA ALA A 115 -13.15 -12.35 -3.54
C ALA A 115 -12.94 -13.13 -2.23
N LYS A 116 -11.90 -13.94 -2.21
CA LYS A 116 -11.57 -14.74 -1.02
C LYS A 116 -10.79 -13.94 0.02
N LYS A 117 -10.05 -12.91 -0.44
CA LYS A 117 -9.12 -12.20 0.42
C LYS A 117 -8.84 -10.78 -0.03
N VAL A 118 -8.57 -9.92 0.95
CA VAL A 118 -8.00 -8.58 0.75
C VAL A 118 -6.72 -8.47 1.55
N VAL A 119 -5.64 -8.01 0.92
CA VAL A 119 -4.38 -7.63 1.58
C VAL A 119 -4.30 -6.11 1.58
N PHE A 120 -4.28 -5.52 2.76
CA PHE A 120 -4.34 -4.07 2.97
C PHE A 120 -2.99 -3.50 3.38
N THR A 121 -2.61 -2.40 2.77
CA THR A 121 -1.39 -1.64 3.10
C THR A 121 -1.66 -0.65 4.22
N SER A 122 -1.13 -0.94 5.40
CA SER A 122 -1.05 -0.03 6.53
C SER A 122 0.38 0.54 6.66
N SER A 123 0.68 1.18 7.76
CA SER A 123 1.96 1.87 7.99
C SER A 123 2.36 1.76 9.46
N GLY A 124 3.65 1.84 9.76
CA GLY A 124 4.15 2.04 11.12
C GLY A 124 3.57 3.28 11.83
N ALA A 125 3.02 4.24 11.07
CA ALA A 125 2.34 5.42 11.62
C ALA A 125 1.14 5.11 12.53
N ILE A 126 0.61 3.88 12.48
CA ILE A 126 -0.48 3.44 13.39
C ILE A 126 -0.06 3.35 14.85
N TYR A 127 1.23 3.19 15.12
CA TYR A 127 1.76 3.08 16.47
C TYR A 127 2.00 4.43 17.14
N GLY A 128 2.22 5.48 16.34
CA GLY A 128 2.54 6.83 16.84
C GLY A 128 3.95 6.91 17.40
N GLU A 129 4.12 7.62 18.52
CA GLU A 129 5.40 7.74 19.22
C GLU A 129 5.63 6.50 20.08
N VAL A 130 6.80 5.91 19.95
CA VAL A 130 7.18 4.66 20.62
C VAL A 130 8.45 4.90 21.42
N ASP A 131 8.51 4.39 22.67
CA ASP A 131 9.71 4.39 23.47
C ASP A 131 10.77 3.46 22.86
N GLU A 132 12.03 3.89 22.82
CA GLU A 132 13.13 3.10 22.26
C GLU A 132 13.29 1.72 22.93
N SER A 133 12.92 1.61 24.21
CA SER A 133 12.96 0.34 24.95
C SER A 133 11.96 -0.70 24.44
N GLN A 134 11.00 -0.30 23.60
CA GLN A 134 9.99 -1.17 23.00
C GLN A 134 10.38 -1.67 21.61
N LEU A 135 11.52 -1.23 21.10
CA LEU A 135 12.03 -1.66 19.78
C LEU A 135 12.78 -3.00 19.88
N PRO A 136 12.71 -3.86 18.84
CA PRO A 136 11.85 -3.75 17.66
C PRO A 136 10.37 -3.92 18.01
N LEU A 137 9.52 -3.13 17.34
CA LEU A 137 8.10 -3.01 17.69
C LEU A 137 7.29 -4.24 17.25
N ALA A 138 6.63 -4.89 18.19
CA ALA A 138 5.79 -6.04 17.91
C ALA A 138 4.35 -5.64 17.56
N GLU A 139 3.63 -6.48 16.79
CA GLU A 139 2.27 -6.22 16.30
C GLU A 139 1.21 -6.05 17.39
N HIS A 140 1.47 -6.57 18.60
CA HIS A 140 0.60 -6.41 19.77
C HIS A 140 0.81 -5.09 20.52
N ALA A 141 1.80 -4.28 20.10
CA ALA A 141 2.05 -2.96 20.70
C ALA A 141 0.83 -2.04 20.57
N GLN A 142 0.72 -1.11 21.51
CA GLN A 142 -0.39 -0.17 21.53
C GLN A 142 -0.39 0.73 20.30
N ARG A 143 -1.53 0.86 19.64
CA ARG A 143 -1.70 1.69 18.46
C ARG A 143 -2.26 3.05 18.87
N LYS A 144 -1.46 4.11 18.73
CA LYS A 144 -1.79 5.49 19.09
C LYS A 144 -1.36 6.44 17.99
N PRO A 145 -2.02 6.43 16.82
CA PRO A 145 -1.63 7.29 15.70
C PRO A 145 -1.68 8.77 16.08
N LEU A 146 -0.69 9.55 15.62
CA LEU A 146 -0.55 10.98 15.89
C LEU A 146 -0.90 11.87 14.69
N SER A 147 -1.38 11.29 13.60
CA SER A 147 -1.78 12.01 12.39
C SER A 147 -3.07 11.46 11.81
N PRO A 148 -3.84 12.24 11.06
CA PRO A 148 -5.00 11.74 10.32
C PRO A 148 -4.64 10.55 9.43
N TYR A 149 -3.51 10.59 8.73
CA TYR A 149 -3.00 9.44 7.96
C TYR A 149 -2.86 8.17 8.80
N GLY A 150 -2.21 8.25 9.97
CA GLY A 150 -2.09 7.11 10.88
C GLY A 150 -3.45 6.60 11.37
N VAL A 151 -4.38 7.53 11.66
CA VAL A 151 -5.77 7.19 12.05
C VAL A 151 -6.49 6.45 10.92
N THR A 152 -6.43 6.94 9.68
CA THR A 152 -7.11 6.29 8.54
C THR A 152 -6.51 4.92 8.22
N LYS A 153 -5.19 4.75 8.37
CA LYS A 153 -4.52 3.44 8.21
C LYS A 153 -4.89 2.44 9.32
N LEU A 154 -5.09 2.90 10.55
CA LEU A 154 -5.59 2.07 11.65
C LEU A 154 -7.08 1.72 11.45
N ALA A 155 -7.90 2.70 11.06
CA ALA A 155 -9.31 2.48 10.74
C ALA A 155 -9.46 1.44 9.61
N GLY A 156 -8.61 1.51 8.59
CA GLY A 156 -8.61 0.54 7.48
C GLY A 156 -8.36 -0.90 7.96
N ALA A 157 -7.39 -1.12 8.84
CA ALA A 157 -7.16 -2.43 9.45
C ALA A 157 -8.39 -2.93 10.22
N THR A 158 -9.03 -2.03 11.00
CA THR A 158 -10.22 -2.36 11.77
C THR A 158 -11.43 -2.70 10.88
N TYR A 159 -11.63 -1.97 9.77
CA TYR A 159 -12.66 -2.32 8.78
C TYR A 159 -12.42 -3.67 8.15
N LEU A 160 -11.16 -3.99 7.80
CA LEU A 160 -10.83 -5.28 7.20
C LEU A 160 -11.15 -6.44 8.16
N ASP A 161 -10.81 -6.33 9.44
CA ASP A 161 -11.15 -7.31 10.48
C ASP A 161 -12.67 -7.46 10.63
N ALA A 162 -13.41 -6.34 10.61
CA ALA A 162 -14.88 -6.35 10.68
C ALA A 162 -15.51 -7.05 9.48
N TYR A 163 -15.00 -6.81 8.25
CA TYR A 163 -15.46 -7.50 7.05
C TYR A 163 -15.19 -9.01 7.10
N GLY A 164 -14.04 -9.40 7.66
CA GLY A 164 -13.74 -10.80 7.95
C GLY A 164 -14.80 -11.45 8.85
N ALA A 165 -15.12 -10.79 9.96
CA ALA A 165 -16.11 -11.27 10.93
C ALA A 165 -17.56 -11.29 10.39
N MET A 166 -17.97 -10.24 9.66
CA MET A 166 -19.35 -10.11 9.17
C MET A 166 -19.64 -10.89 7.90
N HIS A 167 -18.65 -11.00 7.00
CA HIS A 167 -18.86 -11.51 5.64
C HIS A 167 -17.95 -12.67 5.27
N GLY A 168 -17.04 -13.09 6.15
CA GLY A 168 -16.08 -14.16 5.84
C GLY A 168 -15.01 -13.75 4.79
N LEU A 169 -14.87 -12.46 4.50
CA LEU A 169 -13.86 -11.96 3.59
C LEU A 169 -12.49 -11.99 4.30
N GLY A 170 -11.61 -12.89 3.87
CA GLY A 170 -10.27 -13.02 4.46
C GLY A 170 -9.50 -11.70 4.41
N GLY A 171 -8.84 -11.32 5.50
CA GLY A 171 -8.11 -10.06 5.61
C GLY A 171 -6.69 -10.23 6.13
N THR A 172 -5.72 -9.53 5.52
CA THR A 172 -4.36 -9.38 6.06
C THR A 172 -3.93 -7.93 5.94
N THR A 173 -3.48 -7.34 7.04
CA THR A 173 -2.94 -5.98 7.07
C THR A 173 -1.42 -6.03 7.15
N LEU A 174 -0.72 -5.31 6.28
CA LEU A 174 0.72 -5.16 6.30
C LEU A 174 1.08 -3.73 6.72
N ALA A 175 1.62 -3.56 7.93
CA ALA A 175 2.11 -2.29 8.44
C ALA A 175 3.57 -2.10 7.98
N LEU A 176 3.76 -1.26 6.96
CA LEU A 176 5.06 -1.07 6.33
C LEU A 176 5.94 -0.10 7.12
N ALA A 177 7.23 -0.43 7.24
CA ALA A 177 8.30 0.48 7.61
C ALA A 177 8.65 1.42 6.44
N ASN A 178 9.85 2.02 6.41
CA ASN A 178 10.23 2.96 5.37
C ASN A 178 10.69 2.21 4.12
N VAL A 179 9.81 2.08 3.16
CA VAL A 179 10.09 1.35 1.91
C VAL A 179 10.97 2.18 0.99
N TYR A 180 11.95 1.55 0.35
CA TYR A 180 12.81 2.18 -0.65
C TYR A 180 13.02 1.26 -1.86
N GLY A 181 13.37 1.84 -3.00
CA GLY A 181 13.74 1.08 -4.19
C GLY A 181 13.41 1.77 -5.51
N PRO A 182 13.56 1.04 -6.64
CA PRO A 182 13.23 1.54 -7.98
C PRO A 182 11.77 2.03 -8.07
N ARG A 183 11.54 3.04 -8.89
CA ARG A 183 10.24 3.71 -9.12
C ARG A 183 9.74 4.58 -7.96
N GLN A 184 10.52 4.72 -6.87
CA GLN A 184 10.16 5.67 -5.81
C GLN A 184 10.35 7.11 -6.33
N ASP A 185 9.28 7.93 -6.22
CA ASP A 185 9.36 9.33 -6.63
C ASP A 185 10.26 10.12 -5.66
N PRO A 186 11.33 10.74 -6.14
CA PRO A 186 12.23 11.54 -5.31
C PRO A 186 11.75 12.97 -5.06
N HIS A 187 10.55 13.36 -5.51
CA HIS A 187 10.03 14.74 -5.43
C HIS A 187 9.03 14.97 -4.30
N GLY A 188 8.38 13.90 -3.79
CA GLY A 188 7.38 13.99 -2.73
C GLY A 188 7.99 13.89 -1.33
N GLU A 189 7.16 13.58 -0.33
CA GLU A 189 7.58 13.10 1.00
C GLU A 189 8.18 11.69 0.90
N ALA A 190 8.79 11.42 -0.25
CA ALA A 190 9.50 10.20 -0.53
C ALA A 190 10.58 9.99 0.51
N GLY A 191 10.88 8.75 0.79
CA GLY A 191 11.92 8.38 1.72
C GLY A 191 13.25 9.03 1.34
N VAL A 192 14.01 9.39 2.35
CA VAL A 192 15.32 10.06 2.25
C VAL A 192 16.25 9.38 1.23
N ILE A 193 16.14 8.06 1.04
CA ILE A 193 16.98 7.28 0.11
C ILE A 193 16.79 7.76 -1.34
N ALA A 194 15.55 7.88 -1.82
CA ALA A 194 15.29 8.33 -3.19
C ALA A 194 15.72 9.80 -3.40
N ILE A 195 15.45 10.66 -2.42
CA ILE A 195 15.86 12.08 -2.45
C ILE A 195 17.38 12.20 -2.51
N PHE A 196 18.10 11.49 -1.63
CA PHE A 196 19.56 11.56 -1.56
C PHE A 196 20.20 10.95 -2.81
N ALA A 197 19.73 9.79 -3.27
CA ALA A 197 20.21 9.19 -4.50
C ALA A 197 20.11 10.15 -5.69
N LYS A 198 18.96 10.80 -5.88
CA LYS A 198 18.77 11.78 -6.96
C LYS A 198 19.70 12.99 -6.81
N ARG A 199 19.86 13.52 -5.60
CA ARG A 199 20.74 14.68 -5.35
C ARG A 199 22.20 14.34 -5.62
N LEU A 200 22.69 13.19 -5.12
CA LEU A 200 24.05 12.73 -5.30
C LEU A 200 24.36 12.44 -6.77
N LEU A 201 23.45 11.80 -7.50
CA LEU A 201 23.61 11.59 -8.96
C LEU A 201 23.65 12.89 -9.76
N ALA A 202 23.07 13.97 -9.23
CA ALA A 202 23.09 15.30 -9.85
C ALA A 202 24.21 16.20 -9.27
N ASP A 203 25.15 15.64 -8.51
CA ASP A 203 26.24 16.36 -7.82
C ASP A 203 25.72 17.52 -6.94
N ARG A 204 24.60 17.31 -6.24
CA ARG A 204 23.97 18.27 -5.34
C ARG A 204 24.08 17.84 -3.89
N ALA A 205 24.33 18.79 -3.00
CA ALA A 205 24.40 18.55 -1.56
C ALA A 205 23.07 18.00 -1.01
N CYS A 206 23.16 16.99 -0.13
CA CYS A 206 22.02 16.51 0.65
C CYS A 206 21.83 17.37 1.90
N ALA A 207 20.57 17.71 2.22
CA ALA A 207 20.23 18.41 3.44
C ALA A 207 19.85 17.38 4.52
N ILE A 208 20.50 17.46 5.66
CA ILE A 208 20.18 16.69 6.86
C ILE A 208 19.49 17.64 7.84
N PHE A 209 18.30 17.28 8.29
CA PHE A 209 17.54 18.04 9.27
C PHE A 209 17.84 17.54 10.69
N GLY A 210 18.16 18.43 11.61
CA GLY A 210 18.55 18.08 12.98
C GLY A 210 20.00 17.57 13.06
N SER A 211 20.26 16.63 13.99
CA SER A 211 21.62 16.08 14.26
C SER A 211 22.10 15.08 13.20
N GLY A 212 21.20 14.50 12.43
CA GLY A 212 21.53 13.40 11.52
C GLY A 212 21.63 12.02 12.17
N GLU A 213 21.33 11.93 13.47
CA GLU A 213 21.36 10.67 14.23
C GLU A 213 20.04 9.90 14.20
N GLN A 214 19.03 10.43 13.49
CA GLN A 214 17.72 9.78 13.37
C GLN A 214 17.85 8.43 12.66
N THR A 215 17.40 7.38 13.32
CA THR A 215 17.30 6.04 12.76
C THR A 215 15.93 5.78 12.16
N ARG A 216 15.89 4.94 11.13
CA ARG A 216 14.66 4.43 10.52
C ARG A 216 14.88 2.99 10.09
N ASP A 217 13.83 2.19 10.16
CA ASP A 217 13.83 0.86 9.56
C ASP A 217 13.55 1.01 8.06
N PHE A 218 14.53 0.65 7.22
CA PHE A 218 14.44 0.72 5.77
C PHE A 218 14.28 -0.67 5.18
N VAL A 219 13.19 -0.90 4.43
CA VAL A 219 12.89 -2.18 3.79
C VAL A 219 12.88 -2.03 2.26
N PHE A 220 13.51 -2.96 1.55
CA PHE A 220 13.55 -2.93 0.09
C PHE A 220 12.20 -3.29 -0.52
N VAL A 221 11.79 -2.59 -1.59
CA VAL A 221 10.48 -2.76 -2.24
C VAL A 221 10.24 -4.19 -2.74
N GLY A 222 11.26 -4.90 -3.18
CA GLY A 222 11.16 -6.30 -3.58
C GLY A 222 10.77 -7.23 -2.42
N ASP A 223 11.29 -6.97 -1.20
CA ASP A 223 10.92 -7.72 -0.01
C ASP A 223 9.48 -7.42 0.42
N VAL A 224 9.07 -6.15 0.28
CA VAL A 224 7.67 -5.75 0.49
C VAL A 224 6.74 -6.45 -0.50
N ALA A 225 7.06 -6.48 -1.80
CA ALA A 225 6.28 -7.20 -2.81
C ALA A 225 6.19 -8.71 -2.48
N SER A 226 7.31 -9.32 -2.03
CA SER A 226 7.33 -10.70 -1.55
C SER A 226 6.42 -10.92 -0.34
N ALA A 227 6.38 -9.96 0.60
CA ALA A 227 5.48 -10.00 1.76
C ALA A 227 4.01 -9.97 1.33
N PHE A 228 3.64 -9.10 0.35
CA PHE A 228 2.30 -9.06 -0.22
C PHE A 228 1.90 -10.39 -0.85
N LEU A 229 2.77 -11.00 -1.66
CA LEU A 229 2.51 -12.31 -2.27
C LEU A 229 2.30 -13.38 -1.20
N LYS A 230 3.19 -13.46 -0.21
CA LYS A 230 3.06 -14.41 0.91
C LYS A 230 1.79 -14.18 1.72
N ALA A 231 1.41 -12.92 1.95
CA ALA A 231 0.16 -12.57 2.61
C ALA A 231 -1.05 -13.00 1.77
N GLY A 232 -0.99 -12.87 0.45
CA GLY A 232 -2.03 -13.33 -0.47
C GLY A 232 -2.21 -14.85 -0.47
N ASP A 233 -1.12 -15.59 -0.46
CA ASP A 233 -1.12 -17.06 -0.59
C ASP A 233 -1.48 -17.78 0.73
N ARG A 234 -1.38 -17.13 1.88
CA ARG A 234 -1.66 -17.73 3.19
C ARG A 234 -3.10 -17.54 3.61
N ASN A 235 -3.68 -18.56 4.26
CA ASN A 235 -5.05 -18.50 4.79
C ASN A 235 -5.18 -17.76 6.15
N HIS A 236 -4.07 -17.28 6.71
CA HIS A 236 -4.08 -16.59 7.99
C HIS A 236 -4.31 -15.08 7.79
N GLY A 237 -5.27 -14.54 8.53
CA GLY A 237 -5.47 -13.10 8.67
C GLY A 237 -4.60 -12.50 9.77
N GLY A 238 -4.74 -11.18 9.97
CA GLY A 238 -4.08 -10.43 11.02
C GLY A 238 -3.23 -9.28 10.50
N LEU A 239 -2.61 -8.56 11.44
CA LEU A 239 -1.69 -7.48 11.16
C LEU A 239 -0.25 -7.97 11.33
N PHE A 240 0.61 -7.63 10.36
CA PHE A 240 2.04 -7.95 10.37
C PHE A 240 2.85 -6.70 10.08
N ASN A 241 3.91 -6.49 10.86
CA ASN A 241 4.90 -5.46 10.59
C ASN A 241 5.85 -5.94 9.49
N ILE A 242 6.10 -5.09 8.51
CA ILE A 242 7.03 -5.37 7.40
C ILE A 242 8.17 -4.37 7.47
N GLY A 243 9.28 -4.84 8.00
CA GLY A 243 10.51 -4.12 8.22
C GLY A 243 11.68 -5.09 8.30
N THR A 244 12.84 -4.58 8.71
CA THR A 244 14.08 -5.38 8.86
C THR A 244 14.38 -5.70 10.34
N GLY A 245 13.81 -4.98 11.29
CA GLY A 245 13.96 -5.15 12.72
C GLY A 245 15.08 -4.34 13.35
#